data_fda24f562ef3fd72e45d882ec519928a
#
_entry.id   fda24f562ef3fd72e45d882ec519928a
#
_cell.length_a   1.000
_cell.length_b   1.000
_cell.length_c   1.000
_cell.angle_alpha   90.00
_cell.angle_beta   90.00
_cell.angle_gamma   90.00
#
_symmetry.space_group_name_H-M   'P 1'
#
loop_
_entity.id
_entity.type
_entity.pdbx_description
1 polymer ?
#
loop_
_entity_poly.entity_id
_entity_poly.type
_entity_poly.pdbx_seq_one_letter_code
_entity_poly.pdbx_strand_id
1 'polypeptide(L)'
;IFVESYSDNIKRTFGGLSFNGMNQMNDSYGSQGYDETCYWTIFGDPSVVVRSDTPTGMEVTHSDVIIIGATEFNIETGESGALVSVSRDGDLMASAYTDGSGAVDLFFETALDIPGPVDVVVTAYNRIPYETSVNVIAPDGAYMLLGDVTVNSGGDQILDYGEMGYFYTTFENVGQDPSGDLTFILSHEGSMVNIITEEIFQSSVAAGDEVTVGPFELQVSWNVEDGADVPFTIQAIDGAETWGYDVNMAVEAPAYNLISAEFYDNGNGTLDPGESTILQLVIQNTGHAPVSYPTFEATTSDPYLTLGSIESDNAYWWDMNQQVTVTIEITASSDAPVGHTALAGLVIGALDTDYEFVYPVPITFGLMIEDFETGNFASFDWVHGGNADWVIDSDAYSGSFSAKSGEIGHDQTSELSIVMNILYEGDIQFWSKASSEQGESGTVYDYLDFYIDNDPQELMIGGTTDWVEYTVNLPAGEHTLRWVYEKDDAQSSGEDCAWVDRIYFPPGAIPPLN
;
A
#
# COMPACT_ATOMS: atom_id res chain seq x y z
N ILE A 1 -29.73 33.52 -9.72
CA ILE A 1 -28.38 32.95 -9.74
C ILE A 1 -28.13 32.05 -8.51
N PHE A 2 -28.84 32.21 -7.41
CA PHE A 2 -29.00 31.23 -6.33
C PHE A 2 -30.10 30.28 -6.75
N VAL A 3 -29.79 29.18 -7.29
CA VAL A 3 -30.54 28.59 -8.35
C VAL A 3 -31.54 27.56 -7.84
N GLU A 4 -32.79 27.95 -7.84
CA GLU A 4 -33.92 27.08 -7.54
C GLU A 4 -34.06 25.88 -8.50
N SER A 5 -33.54 25.98 -9.74
CA SER A 5 -33.64 24.90 -10.74
C SER A 5 -32.61 23.78 -10.58
N TYR A 6 -31.60 23.95 -9.68
CA TYR A 6 -30.56 22.95 -9.42
C TYR A 6 -30.43 22.71 -7.89
N SER A 7 -31.52 22.33 -7.24
CA SER A 7 -31.60 22.15 -5.77
C SER A 7 -30.53 21.20 -5.22
N ASP A 8 -30.07 20.24 -6.02
CA ASP A 8 -29.06 19.26 -5.65
C ASP A 8 -27.61 19.75 -5.86
N ASN A 9 -27.43 20.95 -6.43
CA ASN A 9 -26.11 21.51 -6.74
C ASN A 9 -26.00 23.00 -6.35
N ILE A 10 -26.45 23.34 -5.16
CA ILE A 10 -26.36 24.71 -4.64
C ILE A 10 -24.89 25.05 -4.40
N LYS A 11 -24.39 26.07 -5.10
CA LYS A 11 -23.06 26.63 -4.89
C LYS A 11 -23.16 27.86 -4.01
N ARG A 12 -22.27 27.97 -3.02
CA ARG A 12 -22.21 29.08 -2.07
C ARG A 12 -20.92 29.90 -2.18
N THR A 13 -19.92 29.36 -2.89
CA THR A 13 -18.65 30.05 -3.09
C THR A 13 -18.72 31.03 -4.26
N PHE A 14 -17.90 32.08 -4.23
CA PHE A 14 -17.83 33.09 -5.28
C PHE A 14 -17.58 32.46 -6.66
N GLY A 15 -16.61 31.55 -6.77
CA GLY A 15 -16.34 30.83 -8.00
C GLY A 15 -17.50 29.93 -8.44
N GLY A 16 -18.10 29.19 -7.51
CA GLY A 16 -19.23 28.32 -7.77
C GLY A 16 -20.47 29.09 -8.27
N LEU A 17 -20.77 30.23 -7.67
CA LEU A 17 -21.86 31.10 -8.10
C LEU A 17 -21.60 31.73 -9.49
N SER A 18 -20.38 32.21 -9.72
CA SER A 18 -19.95 32.75 -10.99
C SER A 18 -20.09 31.72 -12.12
N PHE A 19 -19.63 30.49 -11.86
CA PHE A 19 -19.71 29.38 -12.81
C PHE A 19 -21.15 28.96 -13.10
N ASN A 20 -22.01 28.87 -12.08
CA ASN A 20 -23.45 28.61 -12.29
C ASN A 20 -24.13 29.74 -13.09
N GLY A 21 -23.72 30.99 -12.87
CA GLY A 21 -24.24 32.13 -13.67
C GLY A 21 -23.84 32.02 -15.14
N MET A 22 -22.60 31.65 -15.43
CA MET A 22 -22.12 31.39 -16.79
C MET A 22 -22.87 30.23 -17.45
N ASN A 23 -23.05 29.11 -16.74
CA ASN A 23 -23.82 27.97 -17.25
C ASN A 23 -25.28 28.36 -17.55
N GLN A 24 -25.93 29.10 -16.66
CA GLN A 24 -27.30 29.58 -16.88
C GLN A 24 -27.40 30.50 -18.13
N MET A 25 -26.38 31.31 -18.37
CA MET A 25 -26.32 32.17 -19.57
C MET A 25 -26.17 31.30 -20.81
N ASN A 26 -25.33 30.28 -20.80
CA ASN A 26 -25.14 29.33 -21.89
C ASN A 26 -26.43 28.55 -22.19
N ASP A 27 -27.13 28.07 -21.18
CA ASP A 27 -28.40 27.36 -21.33
C ASP A 27 -29.51 28.27 -21.92
N SER A 28 -29.49 29.54 -21.55
CA SER A 28 -30.52 30.49 -21.97
C SER A 28 -30.31 31.07 -23.37
N TYR A 29 -29.06 31.22 -23.81
CA TYR A 29 -28.69 31.95 -25.02
C TYR A 29 -27.84 31.14 -26.01
N GLY A 30 -27.53 29.86 -25.71
CA GLY A 30 -26.78 28.96 -26.59
C GLY A 30 -25.39 29.50 -26.96
N SER A 31 -25.08 29.54 -28.28
CA SER A 31 -23.77 30.00 -28.76
C SER A 31 -23.45 31.45 -28.38
N GLN A 32 -24.44 32.34 -28.32
CA GLN A 32 -24.21 33.70 -27.86
C GLN A 32 -23.86 33.77 -26.37
N GLY A 33 -24.48 32.93 -25.55
CA GLY A 33 -24.12 32.80 -24.15
C GLY A 33 -22.70 32.29 -23.95
N TYR A 34 -22.28 31.32 -24.78
CA TYR A 34 -20.91 30.79 -24.77
C TYR A 34 -19.88 31.85 -25.16
N ASP A 35 -20.15 32.62 -26.22
CA ASP A 35 -19.28 33.70 -26.66
C ASP A 35 -19.07 34.74 -25.54
N GLU A 36 -20.16 35.13 -24.86
CA GLU A 36 -20.08 36.06 -23.72
C GLU A 36 -19.33 35.48 -22.54
N THR A 37 -19.49 34.19 -22.21
CA THR A 37 -18.76 33.54 -21.12
C THR A 37 -17.24 33.54 -21.34
N CYS A 38 -16.76 33.48 -22.57
CA CYS A 38 -15.34 33.55 -22.90
C CYS A 38 -14.68 34.89 -22.53
N TYR A 39 -15.44 35.93 -22.30
CA TYR A 39 -14.94 37.26 -21.88
C TYR A 39 -14.96 37.48 -20.37
N TRP A 40 -15.47 36.51 -19.61
CA TRP A 40 -15.57 36.66 -18.17
C TRP A 40 -14.31 36.15 -17.46
N THR A 41 -13.81 36.96 -16.54
CA THR A 41 -12.68 36.59 -15.67
C THR A 41 -13.07 36.81 -14.22
N ILE A 42 -12.83 35.81 -13.39
CA ILE A 42 -13.05 35.90 -11.94
C ILE A 42 -11.80 36.51 -11.29
N PHE A 43 -11.97 37.63 -10.59
CA PHE A 43 -10.92 38.24 -9.79
C PHE A 43 -11.21 38.02 -8.30
N GLY A 44 -10.23 37.48 -7.59
CA GLY A 44 -10.32 37.18 -6.17
C GLY A 44 -10.27 35.67 -5.89
N ASP A 45 -10.42 35.31 -4.64
CA ASP A 45 -10.43 33.90 -4.21
C ASP A 45 -11.78 33.24 -4.55
N PRO A 46 -11.82 32.26 -5.46
CA PRO A 46 -13.06 31.58 -5.85
C PRO A 46 -13.65 30.70 -4.74
N SER A 47 -12.90 30.39 -3.67
CA SER A 47 -13.35 29.59 -2.54
C SER A 47 -14.14 30.37 -1.50
N VAL A 48 -14.08 31.69 -1.52
CA VAL A 48 -14.78 32.57 -0.56
C VAL A 48 -16.29 32.33 -0.62
N VAL A 49 -16.89 32.03 0.52
CA VAL A 49 -18.33 31.82 0.66
C VAL A 49 -19.06 33.15 0.64
N VAL A 50 -20.00 33.30 -0.30
CA VAL A 50 -20.81 34.53 -0.48
C VAL A 50 -22.04 34.45 0.41
N ARG A 51 -22.24 35.45 1.28
CA ARG A 51 -23.44 35.57 2.09
C ARG A 51 -24.62 36.01 1.24
N SER A 52 -25.75 35.33 1.40
CA SER A 52 -26.96 35.57 0.61
C SER A 52 -28.09 36.25 1.39
N ASP A 53 -27.88 36.44 2.71
CA ASP A 53 -28.84 37.09 3.59
C ASP A 53 -28.09 37.91 4.67
N THR A 54 -28.84 38.70 5.43
CA THR A 54 -28.30 39.39 6.59
C THR A 54 -27.85 38.37 7.67
N PRO A 55 -26.57 38.34 8.04
CA PRO A 55 -26.08 37.37 9.00
C PRO A 55 -26.74 37.52 10.37
N THR A 56 -27.10 36.42 11.00
CA THR A 56 -27.64 36.35 12.35
C THR A 56 -26.64 35.67 13.30
N GLY A 57 -26.76 35.93 14.61
CA GLY A 57 -25.94 35.24 15.60
C GLY A 57 -26.19 33.73 15.67
N MET A 58 -25.23 32.99 16.22
CA MET A 58 -25.35 31.59 16.59
C MET A 58 -25.36 31.45 18.11
N GLU A 59 -26.13 30.48 18.61
CA GLU A 59 -25.97 30.03 20.00
C GLU A 59 -24.96 28.87 19.98
N VAL A 60 -23.82 29.07 20.66
CA VAL A 60 -22.75 28.06 20.74
C VAL A 60 -22.59 27.69 22.19
N THR A 61 -22.61 26.38 22.43
CA THR A 61 -22.47 25.81 23.79
C THR A 61 -21.24 24.92 23.82
N HIS A 62 -20.38 25.11 24.77
CA HIS A 62 -19.20 24.28 25.06
C HIS A 62 -18.81 24.44 26.54
N SER A 63 -17.86 23.65 27.01
CA SER A 63 -17.29 23.83 28.34
C SER A 63 -16.56 25.17 28.44
N ASP A 64 -16.66 25.84 29.59
CA ASP A 64 -15.94 27.10 29.88
C ASP A 64 -14.42 26.88 30.05
N VAL A 65 -14.00 25.64 30.28
CA VAL A 65 -12.60 25.24 30.48
C VAL A 65 -12.34 23.90 29.77
N ILE A 66 -11.09 23.68 29.43
CA ILE A 66 -10.57 22.39 28.97
C ILE A 66 -9.56 21.90 30.00
N ILE A 67 -9.63 20.65 30.38
CA ILE A 67 -8.64 20.07 31.31
C ILE A 67 -7.38 19.68 30.55
N ILE A 68 -6.20 19.95 31.10
CA ILE A 68 -4.92 19.45 30.55
C ILE A 68 -4.99 17.95 30.30
N GLY A 69 -4.42 17.50 29.19
CA GLY A 69 -4.46 16.10 28.75
C GLY A 69 -5.71 15.74 27.93
N ALA A 70 -6.66 16.68 27.74
CA ALA A 70 -7.81 16.43 26.88
C ALA A 70 -7.39 16.19 25.44
N THR A 71 -7.90 15.12 24.86
CA THR A 71 -7.75 14.75 23.46
C THR A 71 -8.98 15.09 22.61
N GLU A 72 -10.07 15.54 23.26
CA GLU A 72 -11.32 15.90 22.60
C GLU A 72 -11.97 17.13 23.26
N PHE A 73 -12.75 17.88 22.48
CA PHE A 73 -13.53 19.01 22.94
C PHE A 73 -14.88 19.06 22.23
N ASN A 74 -15.96 18.92 22.98
CA ASN A 74 -17.32 18.95 22.44
C ASN A 74 -17.85 20.36 22.28
N ILE A 75 -18.48 20.67 21.14
CA ILE A 75 -19.10 21.96 20.84
C ILE A 75 -20.44 21.73 20.15
N GLU A 76 -21.50 22.37 20.66
CA GLU A 76 -22.84 22.37 20.07
C GLU A 76 -23.18 23.78 19.55
N THR A 77 -23.59 23.87 18.29
CA THR A 77 -23.90 25.14 17.62
C THR A 77 -25.36 25.25 17.18
N GLY A 78 -26.07 24.13 17.13
CA GLY A 78 -27.40 24.04 16.51
C GLY A 78 -27.42 24.23 14.99
N GLU A 79 -26.25 24.48 14.37
CA GLU A 79 -26.09 24.72 12.93
C GLU A 79 -25.38 23.54 12.27
N SER A 80 -26.08 22.83 11.39
CA SER A 80 -25.48 21.73 10.62
C SER A 80 -24.47 22.25 9.60
N GLY A 81 -23.27 21.64 9.56
CA GLY A 81 -22.20 22.00 8.63
C GLY A 81 -21.50 23.32 9.00
N ALA A 82 -21.58 23.78 10.24
CA ALA A 82 -20.72 24.83 10.75
C ALA A 82 -19.28 24.34 10.88
N LEU A 83 -18.31 25.14 10.49
CA LEU A 83 -16.90 24.85 10.71
C LEU A 83 -16.49 25.38 12.09
N VAL A 84 -16.01 24.47 12.92
CA VAL A 84 -15.46 24.77 14.23
C VAL A 84 -13.95 24.58 14.19
N SER A 85 -13.21 25.50 14.79
CA SER A 85 -11.75 25.43 14.93
C SER A 85 -11.31 25.85 16.31
N VAL A 86 -10.25 25.20 16.79
CA VAL A 86 -9.51 25.58 18.01
C VAL A 86 -8.07 25.88 17.60
N SER A 87 -7.55 27.01 18.05
CA SER A 87 -6.18 27.46 17.78
C SER A 87 -5.53 28.06 19.01
N ARG A 88 -4.18 28.09 19.05
CA ARG A 88 -3.38 28.76 20.07
C ARG A 88 -2.31 29.59 19.38
N ASP A 89 -2.24 30.87 19.71
CA ASP A 89 -1.24 31.82 19.16
C ASP A 89 -1.22 31.85 17.61
N GLY A 90 -2.34 31.51 16.96
CA GLY A 90 -2.50 31.46 15.53
C GLY A 90 -2.25 30.07 14.91
N ASP A 91 -1.75 29.11 15.67
CA ASP A 91 -1.56 27.73 15.21
C ASP A 91 -2.84 26.91 15.39
N LEU A 92 -3.30 26.27 14.31
CA LEU A 92 -4.50 25.44 14.31
C LEU A 92 -4.23 24.12 15.04
N MET A 93 -5.00 23.84 16.09
CA MET A 93 -4.89 22.61 16.89
C MET A 93 -5.89 21.54 16.45
N ALA A 94 -7.12 21.94 16.11
CA ALA A 94 -8.15 21.05 15.58
C ALA A 94 -9.21 21.82 14.79
N SER A 95 -9.80 21.19 13.77
CA SER A 95 -10.99 21.71 13.10
C SER A 95 -11.86 20.60 12.55
N ALA A 96 -13.18 20.78 12.64
CA ALA A 96 -14.14 19.85 12.05
C ALA A 96 -15.46 20.56 11.75
N TYR A 97 -16.30 19.91 10.93
CA TYR A 97 -17.66 20.35 10.65
C TYR A 97 -18.65 19.70 11.61
N THR A 98 -19.64 20.48 12.06
CA THR A 98 -20.76 19.97 12.85
C THR A 98 -21.61 19.01 12.03
N ASP A 99 -22.17 18.02 12.69
CA ASP A 99 -23.09 17.04 12.13
C ASP A 99 -24.50 17.61 11.80
N GLY A 100 -25.45 16.72 11.47
CA GLY A 100 -26.84 17.08 11.17
C GLY A 100 -27.60 17.70 12.34
N SER A 101 -27.15 17.51 13.58
CA SER A 101 -27.71 18.10 14.79
C SER A 101 -27.07 19.44 15.16
N GLY A 102 -25.95 19.79 14.55
CA GLY A 102 -25.16 20.96 14.86
C GLY A 102 -24.11 20.75 15.94
N ALA A 103 -23.77 19.50 16.26
CA ALA A 103 -22.76 19.13 17.24
C ALA A 103 -21.49 18.60 16.58
N VAL A 104 -20.35 18.75 17.28
CA VAL A 104 -19.07 18.18 16.86
C VAL A 104 -18.21 17.87 18.09
N ASP A 105 -17.55 16.71 18.04
CA ASP A 105 -16.43 16.39 18.91
C ASP A 105 -15.14 16.71 18.12
N LEU A 106 -14.39 17.73 18.57
CA LEU A 106 -13.08 18.05 18.02
C LEU A 106 -12.05 17.15 18.66
N PHE A 107 -11.30 16.43 17.84
CA PHE A 107 -10.19 15.60 18.28
C PHE A 107 -8.87 16.34 18.05
N PHE A 108 -8.03 16.41 19.09
CA PHE A 108 -6.70 16.96 19.01
C PHE A 108 -5.71 15.86 18.63
N GLU A 109 -4.84 16.10 17.63
CA GLU A 109 -3.77 15.14 17.25
C GLU A 109 -2.80 14.90 18.40
N THR A 110 -2.58 15.93 19.22
CA THR A 110 -1.78 15.87 20.45
C THR A 110 -2.63 16.41 21.59
N ALA A 111 -2.63 15.74 22.73
CA ALA A 111 -3.33 16.20 23.91
C ALA A 111 -2.91 17.64 24.28
N LEU A 112 -3.86 18.43 24.79
CA LEU A 112 -3.58 19.82 25.23
C LEU A 112 -2.78 19.79 26.55
N ASP A 113 -1.47 19.90 26.46
CA ASP A 113 -0.52 19.76 27.56
C ASP A 113 -0.09 21.09 28.21
N ILE A 114 -0.35 22.22 27.54
CA ILE A 114 0.06 23.54 28.01
C ILE A 114 -1.14 24.30 28.58
N PRO A 115 -1.10 24.78 29.85
CA PRO A 115 -2.11 25.65 30.41
C PRO A 115 -2.21 26.99 29.66
N GLY A 116 -3.39 27.61 29.70
CA GLY A 116 -3.60 28.94 29.12
C GLY A 116 -4.72 28.98 28.10
N PRO A 117 -4.96 30.14 27.47
CA PRO A 117 -6.07 30.31 26.55
C PRO A 117 -5.85 29.58 25.21
N VAL A 118 -6.95 29.06 24.66
CA VAL A 118 -7.09 28.64 23.27
C VAL A 118 -8.28 29.39 22.67
N ASP A 119 -8.16 29.78 21.42
CA ASP A 119 -9.21 30.48 20.69
C ASP A 119 -10.14 29.48 20.01
N VAL A 120 -11.46 29.67 20.25
CA VAL A 120 -12.51 28.86 19.61
C VAL A 120 -13.26 29.75 18.62
N VAL A 121 -13.24 29.34 17.34
CA VAL A 121 -13.93 30.08 16.29
C VAL A 121 -14.93 29.14 15.60
N VAL A 122 -16.18 29.61 15.49
CA VAL A 122 -17.24 28.88 14.74
C VAL A 122 -17.76 29.76 13.63
N THR A 123 -17.76 29.20 12.42
CA THR A 123 -18.32 29.87 11.23
C THR A 123 -19.39 29.03 10.56
N ALA A 124 -20.49 29.66 10.12
CA ALA A 124 -21.54 29.01 9.36
C ALA A 124 -22.11 29.93 8.29
N TYR A 125 -22.81 29.34 7.33
CA TYR A 125 -23.41 30.07 6.22
C TYR A 125 -24.50 31.04 6.71
N ASN A 126 -24.39 32.31 6.32
CA ASN A 126 -25.27 33.40 6.76
C ASN A 126 -25.32 33.60 8.28
N ARG A 127 -24.26 33.24 9.00
CA ARG A 127 -24.11 33.46 10.43
C ARG A 127 -22.99 34.46 10.73
N ILE A 128 -23.12 35.19 11.81
CA ILE A 128 -22.02 35.98 12.38
C ILE A 128 -21.07 35.00 13.03
N PRO A 129 -19.74 35.05 12.75
CA PRO A 129 -18.77 34.20 13.43
C PRO A 129 -18.89 34.29 14.93
N TYR A 130 -18.85 33.15 15.60
CA TYR A 130 -18.68 33.08 17.04
C TYR A 130 -17.19 33.00 17.34
N GLU A 131 -16.70 33.86 18.22
CA GLU A 131 -15.30 33.91 18.61
C GLU A 131 -15.24 34.01 20.13
N THR A 132 -14.49 33.11 20.75
CA THR A 132 -14.26 33.14 22.20
C THR A 132 -12.90 32.52 22.52
N SER A 133 -12.47 32.71 23.77
CA SER A 133 -11.28 32.06 24.29
C SER A 133 -11.65 31.17 25.48
N VAL A 134 -11.17 29.92 25.46
CA VAL A 134 -11.37 28.93 26.52
C VAL A 134 -10.04 28.64 27.18
N ASN A 135 -10.00 28.58 28.51
CA ASN A 135 -8.76 28.30 29.22
C ASN A 135 -8.54 26.78 29.37
N VAL A 136 -7.34 26.33 29.01
CA VAL A 136 -6.82 25.04 29.43
C VAL A 136 -6.28 25.17 30.83
N ILE A 137 -6.79 24.38 31.77
CA ILE A 137 -6.48 24.46 33.20
C ILE A 137 -6.06 23.07 33.74
N ALA A 138 -5.23 23.11 34.78
CA ALA A 138 -4.89 21.92 35.54
C ALA A 138 -6.12 21.40 36.32
N PRO A 139 -6.34 20.08 36.40
CA PRO A 139 -7.40 19.49 37.21
C PRO A 139 -7.15 19.68 38.70
N ASP A 140 -8.22 19.59 39.49
CA ASP A 140 -8.10 19.50 40.94
C ASP A 140 -7.43 18.17 41.34
N GLY A 141 -6.58 18.18 42.37
CA GLY A 141 -5.80 17.01 42.78
C GLY A 141 -4.49 16.84 41.97
N ALA A 142 -3.90 15.65 42.03
CA ALA A 142 -2.76 15.29 41.19
C ALA A 142 -3.23 14.87 39.79
N TYR A 143 -2.43 15.14 38.77
CA TYR A 143 -2.65 14.64 37.42
C TYR A 143 -1.32 14.41 36.71
N MET A 144 -1.02 13.14 36.40
CA MET A 144 0.23 12.77 35.80
C MET A 144 0.10 12.79 34.28
N LEU A 145 0.68 13.80 33.62
CA LEU A 145 0.70 13.92 32.16
C LEU A 145 1.97 13.26 31.60
N LEU A 146 1.82 12.41 30.59
CA LEU A 146 2.93 11.81 29.85
C LEU A 146 3.68 12.90 29.06
N GLY A 147 4.99 12.94 29.23
CA GLY A 147 5.90 13.78 28.47
C GLY A 147 6.67 12.97 27.41
N ASP A 148 7.97 13.24 27.33
CA ASP A 148 8.84 12.58 26.35
C ASP A 148 8.94 11.08 26.60
N VAL A 149 8.95 10.32 25.48
CA VAL A 149 9.23 8.89 25.46
C VAL A 149 10.52 8.66 24.69
N THR A 150 11.44 7.92 25.29
CA THR A 150 12.74 7.62 24.68
C THR A 150 13.08 6.15 24.87
N VAL A 151 13.76 5.59 23.89
CA VAL A 151 14.36 4.25 23.97
C VAL A 151 15.87 4.39 23.89
N ASN A 152 16.58 3.58 24.64
CA ASN A 152 18.01 3.39 24.46
C ASN A 152 18.23 1.91 24.14
N SER A 153 18.67 1.62 22.94
CA SER A 153 18.91 0.29 22.42
C SER A 153 20.19 0.31 21.59
N GLY A 154 21.10 -0.64 21.74
CA GLY A 154 22.33 -0.79 20.95
C GLY A 154 23.27 0.41 20.84
N GLY A 155 22.87 1.58 21.35
CA GLY A 155 23.62 2.85 21.26
C GLY A 155 22.93 3.94 20.46
N ASP A 156 21.73 3.70 19.98
CA ASP A 156 20.84 4.67 19.34
C ASP A 156 19.49 4.77 20.07
N GLN A 157 18.47 5.31 19.42
CA GLN A 157 17.13 5.50 19.98
C GLN A 157 16.07 4.73 19.20
N ILE A 158 16.49 3.64 18.52
CA ILE A 158 15.66 2.81 17.67
C ILE A 158 15.60 1.41 18.29
N LEU A 159 14.49 0.73 18.15
CA LEU A 159 14.34 -0.66 18.54
C LEU A 159 14.62 -1.54 17.32
N ASP A 160 15.69 -2.35 17.40
CA ASP A 160 16.01 -3.33 16.38
C ASP A 160 15.49 -4.72 16.76
N TYR A 161 15.25 -5.53 15.74
CA TYR A 161 14.89 -6.95 15.91
C TYR A 161 15.90 -7.69 16.80
N GLY A 162 15.39 -8.51 17.71
CA GLY A 162 16.21 -9.32 18.61
C GLY A 162 17.01 -8.54 19.65
N GLU A 163 16.80 -7.24 19.80
CA GLU A 163 17.60 -6.39 20.68
C GLU A 163 16.96 -6.19 22.05
N MET A 164 17.82 -5.94 23.05
CA MET A 164 17.39 -5.47 24.37
C MET A 164 17.23 -3.97 24.37
N GLY A 165 16.02 -3.47 24.61
CA GLY A 165 15.70 -2.07 24.73
C GLY A 165 15.47 -1.64 26.18
N TYR A 166 15.78 -0.36 26.44
CA TYR A 166 15.52 0.31 27.70
C TYR A 166 14.61 1.51 27.44
N PHE A 167 13.33 1.36 27.79
CA PHE A 167 12.30 2.37 27.59
C PHE A 167 12.27 3.32 28.79
N TYR A 168 12.32 4.62 28.50
CA TYR A 168 12.19 5.70 29.47
C TYR A 168 11.09 6.65 29.05
N THR A 169 10.45 7.25 30.03
CA THR A 169 9.48 8.31 29.80
C THR A 169 9.57 9.37 30.88
N THR A 170 9.09 10.55 30.59
CA THR A 170 8.88 11.59 31.59
C THR A 170 7.39 11.72 31.90
N PHE A 171 7.10 12.07 33.15
CA PHE A 171 5.77 12.41 33.59
C PHE A 171 5.82 13.71 34.38
N GLU A 172 4.97 14.67 34.05
CA GLU A 172 4.78 15.89 34.79
C GLU A 172 3.48 15.82 35.63
N ASN A 173 3.54 16.21 36.90
CA ASN A 173 2.32 16.41 37.66
C ASN A 173 1.75 17.79 37.37
N VAL A 174 0.86 17.88 36.37
CA VAL A 174 0.21 19.13 35.97
C VAL A 174 -1.03 19.45 36.82
N GLY A 175 -1.33 18.62 37.83
CA GLY A 175 -2.39 18.86 38.81
C GLY A 175 -2.06 19.97 39.79
N GLN A 176 -3.01 20.27 40.69
CA GLN A 176 -2.85 21.33 41.70
C GLN A 176 -2.26 20.83 43.03
N ASP A 177 -2.31 19.55 43.29
CA ASP A 177 -1.82 18.90 44.50
C ASP A 177 -0.67 17.90 44.21
N PRO A 178 0.20 17.61 45.17
CA PRO A 178 1.18 16.54 45.05
C PRO A 178 0.48 15.18 44.87
N SER A 179 1.08 14.29 44.08
CA SER A 179 0.63 12.89 43.99
C SER A 179 0.93 12.13 45.30
N GLY A 180 0.32 10.97 45.48
CA GLY A 180 0.78 9.92 46.38
C GLY A 180 2.04 9.24 45.87
N ASP A 181 2.37 8.08 46.44
CA ASP A 181 3.39 7.19 45.90
C ASP A 181 2.83 6.51 44.61
N LEU A 182 3.56 6.60 43.52
CA LEU A 182 3.14 6.19 42.20
C LEU A 182 3.70 4.81 41.84
N THR A 183 2.89 4.06 41.11
CA THR A 183 3.32 2.87 40.37
C THR A 183 3.14 3.11 38.89
N PHE A 184 4.21 3.00 38.11
CA PHE A 184 4.17 3.06 36.65
C PHE A 184 4.20 1.66 36.07
N ILE A 185 3.29 1.37 35.15
CA ILE A 185 3.18 0.05 34.48
C ILE A 185 3.29 0.27 32.97
N LEU A 186 4.25 -0.42 32.36
CA LEU A 186 4.37 -0.54 30.90
C LEU A 186 3.80 -1.88 30.46
N SER A 187 2.93 -1.88 29.46
CA SER A 187 2.35 -3.09 28.90
C SER A 187 2.34 -3.06 27.37
N HIS A 188 2.35 -4.24 26.75
CA HIS A 188 2.23 -4.48 25.33
C HIS A 188 1.37 -5.73 25.08
N GLU A 189 0.45 -5.68 24.13
CA GLU A 189 -0.33 -6.85 23.71
C GLU A 189 0.28 -7.44 22.44
N GLY A 190 0.71 -8.70 22.50
CA GLY A 190 1.26 -9.42 21.36
C GLY A 190 2.59 -10.08 21.64
N SER A 191 3.27 -10.55 20.59
CA SER A 191 4.54 -11.29 20.66
C SER A 191 5.74 -10.52 20.07
N MET A 192 5.53 -9.29 19.61
CA MET A 192 6.61 -8.49 19.00
C MET A 192 7.64 -8.05 20.03
N VAL A 193 7.20 -7.79 21.25
CA VAL A 193 8.07 -7.37 22.36
C VAL A 193 7.70 -8.14 23.64
N ASN A 194 8.70 -8.57 24.37
CA ASN A 194 8.55 -9.12 25.72
C ASN A 194 9.06 -8.09 26.72
N ILE A 195 8.18 -7.55 27.58
CA ILE A 195 8.55 -6.62 28.65
C ILE A 195 9.08 -7.41 29.82
N ILE A 196 10.32 -7.14 30.22
CA ILE A 196 11.03 -7.81 31.32
C ILE A 196 10.78 -7.08 32.64
N THR A 197 10.84 -5.74 32.59
CA THR A 197 10.51 -4.89 33.73
C THR A 197 9.19 -4.19 33.45
N GLU A 198 8.10 -4.67 34.05
CA GLU A 198 6.75 -4.18 33.83
C GLU A 198 6.37 -3.02 34.74
N GLU A 199 6.94 -2.94 35.97
CA GLU A 199 6.55 -2.01 37.02
C GLU A 199 7.74 -1.22 37.56
N ILE A 200 7.53 0.09 37.76
CA ILE A 200 8.49 0.99 38.42
C ILE A 200 7.76 1.81 39.47
N PHE A 201 8.38 1.89 40.66
CA PHE A 201 7.85 2.64 41.79
C PHE A 201 8.53 4.01 41.91
N GLN A 202 7.75 5.05 42.13
CA GLN A 202 8.17 6.42 42.30
C GLN A 202 7.51 7.02 43.54
N SER A 203 8.26 7.77 44.34
CA SER A 203 7.68 8.53 45.43
C SER A 203 6.86 9.69 44.90
N SER A 204 6.06 10.31 45.79
CA SER A 204 5.23 11.48 45.49
C SER A 204 5.95 12.51 44.63
N VAL A 205 5.25 13.01 43.62
CA VAL A 205 5.67 14.08 42.70
C VAL A 205 4.88 15.34 43.03
N ALA A 206 5.58 16.45 43.34
CA ALA A 206 4.91 17.71 43.67
C ALA A 206 4.20 18.30 42.44
N ALA A 207 3.18 19.15 42.68
CA ALA A 207 2.52 19.86 41.60
C ALA A 207 3.51 20.73 40.82
N GLY A 208 3.53 20.58 39.49
CA GLY A 208 4.45 21.25 38.56
C GLY A 208 5.83 20.62 38.46
N ASP A 209 6.09 19.50 39.15
CA ASP A 209 7.37 18.77 39.02
C ASP A 209 7.26 17.65 37.97
N GLU A 210 8.38 17.44 37.25
CA GLU A 210 8.57 16.35 36.29
C GLU A 210 9.42 15.24 36.91
N VAL A 211 9.14 14.02 36.53
CA VAL A 211 9.92 12.82 36.90
C VAL A 211 10.23 11.99 35.69
N THR A 212 11.48 11.49 35.58
CA THR A 212 11.85 10.48 34.59
C THR A 212 11.62 9.08 35.18
N VAL A 213 10.88 8.27 34.45
CA VAL A 213 10.50 6.90 34.81
C VAL A 213 11.19 5.93 33.86
N GLY A 214 11.85 4.92 34.40
CA GLY A 214 12.60 3.94 33.63
C GLY A 214 13.90 3.50 34.32
N PRO A 215 14.67 2.59 33.71
CA PRO A 215 14.31 1.87 32.48
C PRO A 215 13.23 0.80 32.70
N PHE A 216 12.28 0.71 31.81
CA PHE A 216 11.56 -0.53 31.57
C PHE A 216 12.41 -1.35 30.61
N GLU A 217 12.86 -2.50 31.04
CA GLU A 217 13.64 -3.41 30.18
C GLU A 217 12.69 -4.22 29.32
N LEU A 218 13.01 -4.34 28.02
CA LEU A 218 12.24 -5.10 27.06
C LEU A 218 13.16 -5.84 26.08
N GLN A 219 12.66 -6.91 25.50
CA GLN A 219 13.32 -7.70 24.46
C GLN A 219 12.45 -7.69 23.21
N VAL A 220 12.96 -7.17 22.10
CA VAL A 220 12.30 -7.24 20.80
C VAL A 220 12.39 -8.66 20.24
N SER A 221 11.34 -9.15 19.59
CA SER A 221 11.36 -10.46 18.93
C SER A 221 12.36 -10.48 17.78
N TRP A 222 13.02 -11.61 17.57
CA TRP A 222 13.88 -11.83 16.40
C TRP A 222 13.11 -11.82 15.08
N ASN A 223 11.83 -12.20 15.08
CA ASN A 223 11.00 -12.39 13.88
C ASN A 223 9.92 -11.31 13.77
N VAL A 224 10.26 -10.07 14.11
CA VAL A 224 9.41 -8.91 13.87
C VAL A 224 9.57 -8.45 12.43
N GLU A 225 8.48 -7.95 11.82
CA GLU A 225 8.52 -7.36 10.49
C GLU A 225 9.19 -5.97 10.51
N ASP A 226 9.92 -5.65 9.46
CA ASP A 226 10.55 -4.34 9.30
C ASP A 226 9.50 -3.22 9.25
N GLY A 227 9.72 -2.15 10.03
CA GLY A 227 8.81 -1.02 10.16
C GLY A 227 7.51 -1.35 10.91
N ALA A 228 7.44 -2.48 11.63
CA ALA A 228 6.28 -2.80 12.43
C ALA A 228 6.04 -1.78 13.54
N ASP A 229 4.81 -1.29 13.67
CA ASP A 229 4.38 -0.44 14.78
C ASP A 229 4.07 -1.30 15.99
N VAL A 230 4.79 -1.05 17.09
CA VAL A 230 4.59 -1.72 18.38
C VAL A 230 3.82 -0.79 19.30
N PRO A 231 2.55 -1.09 19.61
CA PRO A 231 1.75 -0.32 20.57
C PRO A 231 2.13 -0.69 22.00
N PHE A 232 2.46 0.31 22.79
CA PHE A 232 2.63 0.21 24.23
C PHE A 232 1.55 1.01 24.93
N THR A 233 1.10 0.52 26.09
CA THR A 233 0.30 1.31 27.02
C THR A 233 1.11 1.53 28.27
N ILE A 234 1.30 2.79 28.67
CA ILE A 234 1.93 3.16 29.94
C ILE A 234 0.89 3.77 30.88
N GLN A 235 0.88 3.33 32.12
CA GLN A 235 -0.04 3.79 33.15
C GLN A 235 0.73 4.34 34.35
N ALA A 236 0.26 5.47 34.87
CA ALA A 236 0.66 5.98 36.17
C ALA A 236 -0.50 5.77 37.16
N ILE A 237 -0.25 5.14 38.29
CA ILE A 237 -1.28 4.76 39.27
C ILE A 237 -0.98 5.39 40.62
N ASP A 238 -1.92 6.17 41.16
CA ASP A 238 -1.92 6.78 42.48
C ASP A 238 -3.12 6.27 43.30
N GLY A 239 -2.96 5.17 44.00
CA GLY A 239 -4.05 4.54 44.75
C GLY A 239 -5.22 4.10 43.87
N ALA A 240 -6.31 4.90 43.85
CA ALA A 240 -7.48 4.60 43.04
C ALA A 240 -7.50 5.33 41.69
N GLU A 241 -6.67 6.34 41.53
CA GLU A 241 -6.55 7.11 40.28
C GLU A 241 -5.56 6.44 39.34
N THR A 242 -5.87 6.48 38.04
CA THR A 242 -5.01 5.91 36.99
C THR A 242 -5.04 6.81 35.77
N TRP A 243 -3.87 7.18 35.28
CA TRP A 243 -3.67 7.88 34.01
C TRP A 243 -2.99 6.93 33.03
N GLY A 244 -3.61 6.68 31.88
CA GLY A 244 -3.14 5.74 30.87
C GLY A 244 -2.89 6.44 29.55
N TYR A 245 -1.81 6.06 28.86
CA TYR A 245 -1.38 6.65 27.60
C TYR A 245 -0.91 5.54 26.65
N ASP A 246 -1.29 5.66 25.40
CA ASP A 246 -0.85 4.77 24.34
C ASP A 246 0.31 5.42 23.56
N VAL A 247 1.35 4.65 23.33
CA VAL A 247 2.58 5.05 22.63
C VAL A 247 2.90 4.02 21.57
N ASN A 248 3.13 4.46 20.35
CA ASN A 248 3.58 3.60 19.27
C ASN A 248 5.06 3.81 18.98
N MET A 249 5.80 2.72 18.80
CA MET A 249 7.21 2.75 18.40
C MET A 249 7.42 1.83 17.21
N ALA A 250 8.12 2.33 16.19
CA ALA A 250 8.54 1.50 15.07
C ALA A 250 9.73 0.63 15.47
N VAL A 251 9.77 -0.59 14.91
CA VAL A 251 10.90 -1.52 15.06
C VAL A 251 11.56 -1.69 13.70
N GLU A 252 12.89 -1.65 13.66
CA GLU A 252 13.67 -1.91 12.48
C GLU A 252 14.09 -3.39 12.40
N ALA A 253 13.95 -3.98 11.22
CA ALA A 253 14.34 -5.36 10.96
C ALA A 253 14.90 -5.51 9.53
N PRO A 254 15.58 -6.61 9.21
CA PRO A 254 15.92 -6.95 7.84
C PRO A 254 14.64 -7.30 7.04
N ALA A 255 14.61 -6.88 5.79
CA ALA A 255 13.65 -7.32 4.79
C ALA A 255 14.39 -7.68 3.51
N TYR A 256 13.86 -8.59 2.70
CA TYR A 256 14.62 -9.12 1.57
C TYR A 256 13.85 -9.02 0.26
N ASN A 257 14.60 -8.69 -0.79
CA ASN A 257 14.13 -8.72 -2.16
C ASN A 257 15.08 -9.55 -3.03
N LEU A 258 14.53 -10.48 -3.82
CA LEU A 258 15.28 -11.23 -4.82
C LEU A 258 15.51 -10.34 -6.05
N ILE A 259 16.76 -10.09 -6.37
CA ILE A 259 17.16 -9.27 -7.50
C ILE A 259 17.29 -10.12 -8.77
N SER A 260 17.89 -11.31 -8.64
CA SER A 260 18.00 -12.25 -9.75
C SER A 260 18.11 -13.70 -9.25
N ALA A 261 17.65 -14.62 -10.10
CA ALA A 261 17.88 -16.05 -9.95
C ALA A 261 18.33 -16.62 -11.29
N GLU A 262 19.48 -17.24 -11.31
CA GLU A 262 20.09 -17.77 -12.51
C GLU A 262 20.57 -19.21 -12.31
N PHE A 263 20.36 -20.06 -13.34
CA PHE A 263 20.93 -21.40 -13.36
C PHE A 263 22.27 -21.39 -14.10
N TYR A 264 23.29 -21.93 -13.45
CA TYR A 264 24.57 -22.20 -14.11
C TYR A 264 24.53 -23.58 -14.78
N ASP A 265 23.74 -23.67 -15.81
CA ASP A 265 23.55 -24.86 -16.61
C ASP A 265 24.41 -24.88 -17.89
N ASN A 266 24.20 -25.89 -18.73
CA ASN A 266 24.93 -26.04 -20.01
C ASN A 266 24.38 -25.15 -21.14
N GLY A 267 23.52 -24.13 -20.86
CA GLY A 267 23.24 -23.05 -21.80
C GLY A 267 21.77 -22.89 -22.23
N ASN A 268 20.79 -23.52 -21.59
CA ASN A 268 19.37 -23.26 -21.86
C ASN A 268 18.68 -22.39 -20.78
N GLY A 269 19.34 -22.14 -19.64
CA GLY A 269 18.82 -21.27 -18.56
C GLY A 269 17.71 -21.91 -17.74
N THR A 270 17.52 -23.24 -17.82
CA THR A 270 16.47 -23.98 -17.13
C THR A 270 17.01 -25.22 -16.43
N LEU A 271 16.35 -25.68 -15.39
CA LEU A 271 16.64 -26.97 -14.74
C LEU A 271 15.79 -28.07 -15.38
N ASP A 272 16.36 -28.86 -16.27
CA ASP A 272 15.65 -29.94 -16.92
C ASP A 272 15.50 -31.18 -16.02
N PRO A 273 14.45 -32.03 -16.22
CA PRO A 273 14.29 -33.29 -15.50
C PRO A 273 15.53 -34.18 -15.62
N GLY A 274 16.08 -34.58 -14.46
CA GLY A 274 17.31 -35.40 -14.37
C GLY A 274 18.61 -34.60 -14.37
N GLU A 275 18.54 -33.28 -14.42
CA GLU A 275 19.70 -32.38 -14.42
C GLU A 275 20.13 -32.00 -13.00
N SER A 276 21.42 -31.71 -12.85
CA SER A 276 22.00 -31.09 -11.66
C SER A 276 22.73 -29.82 -12.07
N THR A 277 22.44 -28.73 -11.39
CA THR A 277 23.06 -27.43 -11.66
C THR A 277 23.25 -26.62 -10.38
N ILE A 278 23.81 -25.44 -10.51
CA ILE A 278 23.90 -24.44 -9.44
C ILE A 278 22.85 -23.36 -9.70
N LEU A 279 21.98 -23.12 -8.74
CA LEU A 279 21.11 -21.97 -8.69
C LEU A 279 21.85 -20.84 -7.97
N GLN A 280 22.06 -19.72 -8.64
CA GLN A 280 22.58 -18.49 -8.06
C GLN A 280 21.43 -17.53 -7.78
N LEU A 281 21.33 -17.08 -6.53
CA LEU A 281 20.38 -16.07 -6.08
C LEU A 281 21.14 -14.81 -5.70
N VAL A 282 20.70 -13.65 -6.17
CA VAL A 282 21.18 -12.35 -5.70
C VAL A 282 20.05 -11.73 -4.89
N ILE A 283 20.29 -11.52 -3.60
CA ILE A 283 19.27 -11.05 -2.66
C ILE A 283 19.75 -9.74 -2.04
N GLN A 284 18.88 -8.76 -1.94
CA GLN A 284 19.15 -7.48 -1.31
C GLN A 284 18.43 -7.39 0.03
N ASN A 285 19.13 -6.93 1.06
CA ASN A 285 18.49 -6.48 2.29
C ASN A 285 17.88 -5.10 2.04
N THR A 286 16.56 -5.03 1.93
CA THR A 286 15.80 -3.78 1.71
C THR A 286 15.24 -3.20 3.02
N GLY A 287 15.44 -3.90 4.13
CA GLY A 287 15.00 -3.48 5.46
C GLY A 287 15.90 -2.40 6.07
N HIS A 288 15.55 -1.99 7.28
CA HIS A 288 16.21 -0.92 8.02
C HIS A 288 17.23 -1.40 9.04
N ALA A 289 17.36 -2.71 9.25
CA ALA A 289 18.38 -3.28 10.12
C ALA A 289 19.34 -4.20 9.36
N PRO A 290 20.65 -4.27 9.76
CA PRO A 290 21.63 -5.19 9.19
C PRO A 290 21.47 -6.59 9.78
N VAL A 291 22.06 -7.60 9.11
CA VAL A 291 22.21 -8.96 9.65
C VAL A 291 23.67 -9.22 10.00
N SER A 292 23.96 -9.49 11.28
CA SER A 292 25.30 -9.87 11.71
C SER A 292 25.48 -11.37 11.59
N TYR A 293 26.62 -11.79 11.00
CA TYR A 293 26.97 -13.19 10.76
C TYR A 293 25.82 -13.97 10.09
N PRO A 294 25.35 -13.56 8.89
CA PRO A 294 24.25 -14.21 8.21
C PRO A 294 24.56 -15.70 7.96
N THR A 295 23.55 -16.53 8.15
CA THR A 295 23.59 -17.96 7.84
C THR A 295 22.55 -18.27 6.78
N PHE A 296 22.85 -19.26 5.92
CA PHE A 296 21.97 -19.65 4.84
C PHE A 296 21.76 -21.16 4.84
N GLU A 297 20.51 -21.58 4.79
CA GLU A 297 20.11 -22.96 4.61
C GLU A 297 19.06 -23.04 3.50
N ALA A 298 18.96 -24.18 2.84
CA ALA A 298 17.94 -24.40 1.82
C ALA A 298 17.09 -25.61 2.18
N THR A 299 15.78 -25.47 2.06
CA THR A 299 14.81 -26.51 2.42
C THR A 299 13.81 -26.74 1.29
N THR A 300 13.31 -27.95 1.12
CA THR A 300 12.20 -28.26 0.24
C THR A 300 11.44 -29.47 0.75
N SER A 301 10.15 -29.53 0.46
CA SER A 301 9.31 -30.71 0.64
C SER A 301 8.90 -31.33 -0.71
N ASP A 302 9.35 -30.75 -1.82
CA ASP A 302 9.00 -31.23 -3.16
C ASP A 302 9.74 -32.55 -3.47
N PRO A 303 9.05 -33.60 -3.89
CA PRO A 303 9.65 -34.90 -4.13
C PRO A 303 10.57 -34.96 -5.35
N TYR A 304 10.46 -33.98 -6.25
CA TYR A 304 11.24 -33.92 -7.47
C TYR A 304 12.49 -33.04 -7.37
N LEU A 305 12.63 -32.26 -6.28
CA LEU A 305 13.77 -31.37 -6.06
C LEU A 305 14.67 -31.90 -4.95
N THR A 306 15.97 -32.01 -5.23
CA THR A 306 17.00 -32.30 -4.24
C THR A 306 17.93 -31.10 -4.11
N LEU A 307 18.13 -30.64 -2.87
CA LEU A 307 19.03 -29.55 -2.55
C LEU A 307 20.36 -30.10 -2.02
N GLY A 308 21.47 -29.57 -2.53
CA GLY A 308 22.83 -29.94 -2.15
C GLY A 308 23.52 -28.89 -1.27
N SER A 309 24.78 -28.60 -1.55
CA SER A 309 25.55 -27.60 -0.79
C SER A 309 25.06 -26.19 -1.07
N ILE A 310 25.18 -25.35 -0.05
CA ILE A 310 24.87 -23.92 -0.14
C ILE A 310 26.13 -23.13 0.23
N GLU A 311 26.43 -22.09 -0.53
CA GLU A 311 27.53 -21.16 -0.30
C GLU A 311 27.04 -19.73 -0.45
N SER A 312 27.70 -18.79 0.23
CA SER A 312 27.42 -17.37 0.18
C SER A 312 28.70 -16.57 0.08
N ASP A 313 28.66 -15.43 -0.60
CA ASP A 313 29.76 -14.47 -0.69
C ASP A 313 29.87 -13.55 0.54
N ASN A 314 28.92 -13.61 1.48
CA ASN A 314 28.91 -12.85 2.72
C ASN A 314 28.74 -13.75 3.95
N ALA A 315 29.67 -13.63 4.89
CA ALA A 315 29.69 -14.44 6.11
C ALA A 315 29.77 -13.59 7.40
N TYR A 316 29.82 -12.26 7.32
CA TYR A 316 30.11 -11.44 8.50
C TYR A 316 29.07 -10.36 8.78
N TRP A 317 28.69 -9.58 7.76
CA TRP A 317 27.83 -8.41 7.93
C TRP A 317 27.05 -8.11 6.67
N TRP A 318 25.74 -8.18 6.74
CA TRP A 318 24.84 -7.87 5.62
C TRP A 318 24.11 -6.56 5.91
N ASP A 319 24.63 -5.48 5.36
CA ASP A 319 24.14 -4.13 5.60
C ASP A 319 22.83 -3.84 4.83
N MET A 320 22.14 -2.79 5.24
CA MET A 320 20.97 -2.25 4.52
C MET A 320 21.34 -1.92 3.08
N ASN A 321 20.48 -2.22 2.14
CA ASN A 321 20.65 -2.04 0.70
C ASN A 321 21.83 -2.82 0.08
N GLN A 322 22.54 -3.63 0.83
CA GLN A 322 23.60 -4.49 0.32
C GLN A 322 22.99 -5.74 -0.33
N GLN A 323 23.58 -6.16 -1.45
CA GLN A 323 23.28 -7.41 -2.12
C GLN A 323 24.23 -8.52 -1.64
N VAL A 324 23.71 -9.72 -1.52
CA VAL A 324 24.45 -10.95 -1.20
C VAL A 324 24.11 -11.99 -2.25
N THR A 325 25.15 -12.69 -2.71
CA THR A 325 25.00 -13.80 -3.65
C THR A 325 25.02 -15.11 -2.88
N VAL A 326 23.97 -15.91 -3.05
CA VAL A 326 23.84 -17.25 -2.50
C VAL A 326 23.80 -18.25 -3.65
N THR A 327 24.60 -19.30 -3.59
CA THR A 327 24.60 -20.39 -4.57
C THR A 327 24.15 -21.70 -3.91
N ILE A 328 23.27 -22.42 -4.58
CA ILE A 328 22.68 -23.68 -4.10
C ILE A 328 22.87 -24.75 -5.17
N GLU A 329 23.48 -25.88 -4.81
CA GLU A 329 23.44 -27.05 -5.69
C GLU A 329 22.04 -27.64 -5.70
N ILE A 330 21.45 -27.81 -6.87
CA ILE A 330 20.11 -28.34 -7.04
C ILE A 330 20.11 -29.47 -8.05
N THR A 331 19.22 -30.44 -7.86
CA THR A 331 19.04 -31.57 -8.77
C THR A 331 17.56 -31.85 -8.97
N ALA A 332 17.11 -31.83 -10.22
CA ALA A 332 15.79 -32.28 -10.60
C ALA A 332 15.76 -33.82 -10.74
N SER A 333 14.72 -34.47 -10.23
CA SER A 333 14.48 -35.87 -10.49
C SER A 333 14.25 -36.12 -11.98
N SER A 334 14.73 -37.25 -12.52
CA SER A 334 14.43 -37.66 -13.90
C SER A 334 12.94 -37.91 -14.16
N ASP A 335 12.16 -38.11 -13.12
CA ASP A 335 10.72 -38.32 -13.17
C ASP A 335 9.92 -37.02 -12.95
N ALA A 336 10.61 -35.88 -12.81
CA ALA A 336 9.95 -34.59 -12.64
C ALA A 336 9.15 -34.23 -13.91
N PRO A 337 7.88 -33.85 -13.78
CA PRO A 337 7.13 -33.35 -14.92
C PRO A 337 7.70 -32.05 -15.46
N VAL A 338 7.80 -31.90 -16.77
CA VAL A 338 8.15 -30.59 -17.37
C VAL A 338 7.03 -29.59 -17.05
N GLY A 339 7.40 -28.36 -16.68
CA GLY A 339 6.48 -27.33 -16.21
C GLY A 339 6.05 -27.45 -14.74
N HIS A 340 6.45 -28.51 -14.03
CA HIS A 340 6.24 -28.61 -12.59
C HIS A 340 7.10 -27.58 -11.86
N THR A 341 6.51 -26.82 -10.96
CA THR A 341 7.23 -25.85 -10.12
C THR A 341 7.38 -26.41 -8.71
N ALA A 342 8.61 -26.71 -8.33
CA ALA A 342 8.99 -27.05 -6.96
C ALA A 342 9.21 -25.79 -6.13
N LEU A 343 8.77 -25.79 -4.88
CA LEU A 343 9.06 -24.70 -3.96
C LEU A 343 10.25 -25.08 -3.06
N ALA A 344 11.32 -24.30 -3.13
CA ALA A 344 12.39 -24.30 -2.16
C ALA A 344 12.23 -23.12 -1.19
N GLY A 345 12.63 -23.29 0.07
CA GLY A 345 12.76 -22.21 1.02
C GLY A 345 14.24 -21.90 1.22
N LEU A 346 14.67 -20.67 0.92
CA LEU A 346 15.95 -20.16 1.39
C LEU A 346 15.75 -19.62 2.80
N VAL A 347 16.32 -20.30 3.79
CA VAL A 347 16.31 -19.90 5.19
C VAL A 347 17.48 -18.97 5.43
N ILE A 348 17.18 -17.74 5.80
CA ILE A 348 18.16 -16.70 6.16
C ILE A 348 18.11 -16.55 7.67
N GLY A 349 19.23 -16.81 8.34
CA GLY A 349 19.38 -16.69 9.78
C GLY A 349 20.53 -15.77 10.16
N ALA A 350 20.76 -15.63 11.46
CA ALA A 350 21.95 -15.00 12.03
C ALA A 350 22.57 -15.92 13.09
N LEU A 351 23.88 -16.10 13.04
CA LEU A 351 24.61 -17.05 13.88
C LEU A 351 24.37 -16.81 15.38
N ASP A 352 24.09 -17.88 16.12
CA ASP A 352 23.85 -17.86 17.57
C ASP A 352 22.60 -17.00 18.00
N THR A 353 21.63 -16.85 17.12
CA THR A 353 20.35 -16.15 17.39
C THR A 353 19.16 -17.04 17.02
N ASP A 354 17.96 -16.60 17.40
CA ASP A 354 16.69 -17.22 17.01
C ASP A 354 16.09 -16.55 15.75
N TYR A 355 16.87 -15.72 15.05
CA TYR A 355 16.45 -15.08 13.81
C TYR A 355 16.35 -16.10 12.69
N GLU A 356 15.19 -16.18 12.07
CA GLU A 356 14.93 -17.04 10.91
C GLU A 356 13.91 -16.36 9.98
N PHE A 357 14.31 -16.16 8.75
CA PHE A 357 13.43 -15.69 7.69
C PHE A 357 13.46 -16.69 6.54
N VAL A 358 12.30 -17.14 6.05
CA VAL A 358 12.22 -18.10 4.94
C VAL A 358 11.77 -17.36 3.68
N TYR A 359 12.69 -17.24 2.72
CA TYR A 359 12.40 -16.68 1.41
C TYR A 359 11.94 -17.81 0.47
N PRO A 360 10.71 -17.76 -0.08
CA PRO A 360 10.23 -18.78 -1.01
C PRO A 360 10.92 -18.62 -2.38
N VAL A 361 11.53 -19.70 -2.85
CA VAL A 361 12.21 -19.76 -4.15
C VAL A 361 11.56 -20.85 -5.00
N PRO A 362 10.69 -20.51 -5.94
CA PRO A 362 10.14 -21.48 -6.86
C PRO A 362 11.15 -21.81 -7.95
N ILE A 363 11.17 -23.09 -8.31
CA ILE A 363 12.08 -23.69 -9.29
C ILE A 363 11.23 -24.49 -10.25
N THR A 364 11.10 -24.02 -11.48
CA THR A 364 10.35 -24.71 -12.53
C THR A 364 11.27 -25.66 -13.31
N PHE A 365 10.82 -26.89 -13.50
CA PHE A 365 11.56 -27.90 -14.27
C PHE A 365 11.26 -27.77 -15.76
N GLY A 366 12.28 -27.48 -16.55
CA GLY A 366 12.13 -27.12 -17.96
C GLY A 366 11.46 -25.74 -18.12
N LEU A 367 11.03 -25.44 -19.34
CA LEU A 367 10.30 -24.20 -19.63
C LEU A 367 8.81 -24.39 -19.37
N MET A 368 8.18 -23.43 -18.70
CA MET A 368 6.73 -23.36 -18.62
C MET A 368 6.19 -22.85 -19.96
N ILE A 369 5.45 -23.72 -20.64
CA ILE A 369 4.95 -23.46 -21.99
C ILE A 369 3.44 -23.71 -22.02
N GLU A 370 2.69 -22.80 -22.65
CA GLU A 370 1.36 -23.11 -23.18
C GLU A 370 1.47 -23.28 -24.69
N ASP A 371 1.24 -24.48 -25.19
CA ASP A 371 1.29 -24.82 -26.60
C ASP A 371 -0.07 -25.29 -27.18
N PHE A 372 -1.11 -25.22 -26.34
CA PHE A 372 -2.49 -25.59 -26.65
C PHE A 372 -2.68 -27.03 -27.16
N GLU A 373 -1.65 -27.88 -27.12
CA GLU A 373 -1.68 -29.27 -27.66
C GLU A 373 -2.60 -30.22 -26.87
N THR A 374 -3.09 -29.78 -25.71
CA THR A 374 -4.19 -30.48 -25.01
C THR A 374 -5.52 -30.40 -25.77
N GLY A 375 -5.64 -29.53 -26.79
CA GLY A 375 -6.87 -29.26 -27.54
C GLY A 375 -7.94 -28.52 -26.72
N ASN A 376 -7.55 -27.87 -25.63
CA ASN A 376 -8.41 -27.07 -24.75
C ASN A 376 -7.56 -26.11 -23.93
N PHE A 377 -8.21 -25.26 -23.07
CA PHE A 377 -7.56 -24.28 -22.21
C PHE A 377 -7.31 -24.81 -20.78
N ALA A 378 -7.13 -26.10 -20.57
CA ALA A 378 -7.05 -26.69 -19.24
C ALA A 378 -5.63 -26.77 -18.66
N SER A 379 -4.58 -26.41 -19.42
CA SER A 379 -3.19 -26.41 -18.95
C SER A 379 -2.93 -25.36 -17.86
N PHE A 380 -3.65 -24.24 -17.96
CA PHE A 380 -3.58 -23.11 -17.04
C PHE A 380 -4.98 -22.56 -16.76
N ASP A 381 -5.10 -21.71 -15.76
CA ASP A 381 -6.37 -21.06 -15.38
C ASP A 381 -6.69 -19.86 -16.31
N TRP A 382 -6.89 -20.18 -17.59
CA TRP A 382 -7.26 -19.19 -18.59
C TRP A 382 -8.64 -18.60 -18.34
N VAL A 383 -8.74 -17.28 -18.49
CA VAL A 383 -10.00 -16.53 -18.39
C VAL A 383 -10.33 -15.91 -19.73
N HIS A 384 -11.54 -16.15 -20.20
CA HIS A 384 -12.09 -15.55 -21.42
C HIS A 384 -12.86 -14.28 -21.08
N GLY A 385 -12.72 -13.26 -21.92
CA GLY A 385 -13.37 -11.96 -21.75
C GLY A 385 -13.78 -11.32 -23.08
N GLY A 386 -14.33 -10.12 -22.98
CA GLY A 386 -14.83 -9.39 -24.14
C GLY A 386 -16.20 -9.87 -24.61
N ASN A 387 -16.45 -9.82 -25.92
CA ASN A 387 -17.74 -10.11 -26.55
C ASN A 387 -17.84 -11.56 -27.04
N ALA A 388 -16.73 -12.25 -27.22
CA ALA A 388 -16.67 -13.66 -27.60
C ALA A 388 -15.44 -14.35 -27.01
N ASP A 389 -15.61 -15.61 -26.61
CA ASP A 389 -14.56 -16.45 -26.03
C ASP A 389 -13.55 -16.88 -27.10
N TRP A 390 -12.28 -16.97 -26.73
CA TRP A 390 -11.25 -17.61 -27.55
C TRP A 390 -11.55 -19.09 -27.73
N VAL A 391 -11.13 -19.66 -28.85
CA VAL A 391 -11.35 -21.06 -29.21
C VAL A 391 -10.03 -21.72 -29.61
N ILE A 392 -9.98 -23.08 -29.56
CA ILE A 392 -8.86 -23.82 -30.08
C ILE A 392 -9.05 -23.99 -31.60
N ASP A 393 -7.99 -23.70 -32.34
CA ASP A 393 -7.94 -23.82 -33.81
C ASP A 393 -6.84 -24.80 -34.25
N SER A 394 -6.96 -25.34 -35.45
CA SER A 394 -5.97 -26.23 -36.04
C SER A 394 -4.90 -25.52 -36.88
N ASP A 395 -4.99 -24.23 -37.04
CA ASP A 395 -3.95 -23.41 -37.67
C ASP A 395 -2.93 -23.02 -36.58
N ALA A 396 -1.85 -23.76 -36.48
CA ALA A 396 -0.86 -23.66 -35.41
C ALA A 396 0.52 -23.26 -35.96
N TYR A 397 1.29 -22.54 -35.15
CA TYR A 397 2.72 -22.33 -35.42
C TYR A 397 3.51 -23.62 -35.27
N SER A 398 3.20 -24.39 -34.24
CA SER A 398 3.87 -25.67 -33.94
C SER A 398 2.85 -26.66 -33.39
N GLY A 399 3.00 -27.93 -33.75
CA GLY A 399 2.07 -28.98 -33.30
C GLY A 399 0.79 -29.01 -34.11
N SER A 400 -0.36 -29.16 -33.44
CA SER A 400 -1.67 -29.40 -34.06
C SER A 400 -2.70 -28.31 -33.72
N PHE A 401 -2.47 -27.51 -32.68
CA PHE A 401 -3.43 -26.58 -32.15
C PHE A 401 -2.82 -25.23 -31.76
N SER A 402 -3.63 -24.19 -31.81
CA SER A 402 -3.35 -22.84 -31.30
C SER A 402 -4.60 -22.25 -30.68
N ALA A 403 -4.47 -21.11 -30.00
CA ALA A 403 -5.60 -20.30 -29.55
C ALA A 403 -5.95 -19.26 -30.62
N LYS A 404 -7.24 -19.18 -30.99
CA LYS A 404 -7.81 -18.21 -31.93
C LYS A 404 -8.80 -17.31 -31.21
N SER A 405 -8.79 -16.01 -31.52
CA SER A 405 -9.78 -15.07 -31.02
C SER A 405 -11.19 -15.45 -31.44
N GLY A 406 -12.17 -15.15 -30.59
CA GLY A 406 -13.58 -15.38 -30.89
C GLY A 406 -14.09 -14.49 -32.02
N GLU A 407 -15.18 -14.91 -32.68
CA GLU A 407 -15.85 -14.10 -33.71
C GLU A 407 -16.53 -12.90 -33.07
N ILE A 408 -16.10 -11.70 -33.44
CA ILE A 408 -16.62 -10.42 -32.92
C ILE A 408 -17.08 -9.50 -34.05
N GLY A 409 -18.02 -8.62 -33.72
CA GLY A 409 -18.47 -7.54 -34.61
C GLY A 409 -17.65 -6.27 -34.42
N HIS A 410 -17.99 -5.22 -35.17
CA HIS A 410 -17.38 -3.90 -35.03
C HIS A 410 -17.56 -3.33 -33.62
N ASP A 411 -16.59 -2.54 -33.16
CA ASP A 411 -16.55 -1.96 -31.80
C ASP A 411 -16.60 -3.03 -30.69
N GLN A 412 -16.03 -4.21 -30.93
CA GLN A 412 -16.01 -5.32 -29.97
C GLN A 412 -14.61 -5.85 -29.74
N THR A 413 -14.45 -6.56 -28.63
CA THR A 413 -13.20 -7.23 -28.24
C THR A 413 -13.40 -8.72 -27.97
N SER A 414 -12.34 -9.49 -28.14
CA SER A 414 -12.22 -10.89 -27.68
C SER A 414 -10.92 -11.02 -26.91
N GLU A 415 -11.01 -11.46 -25.65
CA GLU A 415 -9.89 -11.44 -24.70
C GLU A 415 -9.56 -12.84 -24.18
N LEU A 416 -8.28 -13.16 -24.09
CA LEU A 416 -7.73 -14.33 -23.39
C LEU A 416 -6.75 -13.83 -22.35
N SER A 417 -6.94 -14.19 -21.08
CA SER A 417 -6.10 -13.68 -19.99
C SER A 417 -5.71 -14.76 -18.99
N ILE A 418 -4.61 -14.51 -18.31
CA ILE A 418 -4.10 -15.33 -17.21
C ILE A 418 -3.46 -14.42 -16.16
N VAL A 419 -3.59 -14.78 -14.88
CA VAL A 419 -2.85 -14.13 -13.79
C VAL A 419 -1.59 -14.93 -13.51
N MET A 420 -0.46 -14.25 -13.40
CA MET A 420 0.84 -14.83 -13.07
C MET A 420 1.55 -13.99 -12.01
N ASN A 421 2.22 -14.64 -11.08
CA ASN A 421 3.17 -13.97 -10.19
C ASN A 421 4.57 -14.10 -10.77
N ILE A 422 5.19 -12.98 -11.15
CA ILE A 422 6.54 -12.92 -11.70
C ILE A 422 7.49 -12.56 -10.56
N LEU A 423 8.31 -13.50 -10.15
CA LEU A 423 9.17 -13.32 -8.98
C LEU A 423 10.35 -12.39 -9.24
N TYR A 424 10.86 -12.40 -10.44
CA TYR A 424 11.91 -11.51 -10.92
C TYR A 424 11.68 -11.22 -12.40
N GLU A 425 12.11 -10.05 -12.81
CA GLU A 425 11.97 -9.56 -14.18
C GLU A 425 12.49 -10.59 -15.19
N GLY A 426 11.71 -10.80 -16.25
CA GLY A 426 12.06 -11.76 -17.32
C GLY A 426 11.16 -11.58 -18.54
N ASP A 427 11.51 -12.24 -19.64
CA ASP A 427 10.80 -12.10 -20.91
C ASP A 427 9.75 -13.18 -21.10
N ILE A 428 8.51 -12.77 -21.43
CA ILE A 428 7.51 -13.65 -22.04
C ILE A 428 7.71 -13.65 -23.55
N GLN A 429 7.63 -14.84 -24.17
CA GLN A 429 7.73 -15.00 -25.62
C GLN A 429 6.50 -15.75 -26.13
N PHE A 430 5.96 -15.35 -27.26
CA PHE A 430 4.86 -16.06 -27.90
C PHE A 430 4.85 -15.83 -29.41
N TRP A 431 4.30 -16.77 -30.14
CA TRP A 431 4.03 -16.60 -31.56
C TRP A 431 2.61 -16.13 -31.78
N SER A 432 2.47 -15.20 -32.71
CA SER A 432 1.15 -14.69 -33.10
C SER A 432 1.09 -14.41 -34.57
N LYS A 433 -0.12 -14.54 -35.15
CA LYS A 433 -0.48 -14.08 -36.48
C LYS A 433 -1.85 -13.45 -36.47
N ALA A 434 -2.16 -12.68 -37.52
CA ALA A 434 -3.45 -12.06 -37.69
C ALA A 434 -3.92 -12.19 -39.16
N SER A 435 -5.23 -12.18 -39.33
CA SER A 435 -5.91 -12.04 -40.61
C SER A 435 -7.07 -11.08 -40.43
N SER A 436 -6.79 -9.78 -40.56
CA SER A 436 -7.69 -8.70 -40.20
C SER A 436 -7.58 -7.50 -41.14
N GLU A 437 -8.31 -6.44 -40.86
CA GLU A 437 -8.32 -5.24 -41.68
C GLU A 437 -7.00 -4.46 -41.60
N GLN A 438 -6.48 -4.08 -42.78
CA GLN A 438 -5.33 -3.21 -42.93
C GLN A 438 -5.56 -2.24 -44.08
N GLY A 439 -5.28 -0.95 -43.86
CA GLY A 439 -5.37 0.09 -44.87
C GLY A 439 -4.25 0.04 -45.90
N GLU A 440 -4.44 0.70 -47.05
CA GLU A 440 -3.47 0.76 -48.16
C GLU A 440 -2.09 1.34 -47.72
N SER A 441 -2.05 2.15 -46.67
CA SER A 441 -0.82 2.71 -46.10
C SER A 441 -0.10 1.81 -45.10
N GLY A 442 -0.64 0.61 -44.84
CA GLY A 442 -0.14 -0.29 -43.80
C GLY A 442 -0.67 0.03 -42.40
N THR A 443 -1.60 0.96 -42.26
CA THR A 443 -2.27 1.23 -40.98
C THR A 443 -3.14 0.04 -40.63
N VAL A 444 -3.00 -0.47 -39.43
CA VAL A 444 -3.79 -1.58 -38.90
C VAL A 444 -4.99 -0.98 -38.17
N TYR A 445 -6.20 -1.48 -38.46
CA TYR A 445 -7.46 -1.02 -37.84
C TYR A 445 -8.02 -2.07 -36.87
N ASP A 446 -8.01 -3.33 -37.27
CA ASP A 446 -8.36 -4.46 -36.42
C ASP A 446 -7.08 -5.21 -36.06
N TYR A 447 -6.80 -5.40 -34.76
CA TYR A 447 -5.52 -5.96 -34.33
C TYR A 447 -5.62 -6.72 -33.00
N LEU A 448 -4.63 -7.56 -32.78
CA LEU A 448 -4.31 -8.14 -31.48
C LEU A 448 -3.25 -7.28 -30.80
N ASP A 449 -3.47 -6.95 -29.54
CA ASP A 449 -2.43 -6.40 -28.68
C ASP A 449 -2.25 -7.25 -27.42
N PHE A 450 -1.09 -7.13 -26.82
CA PHE A 450 -0.75 -7.77 -25.55
C PHE A 450 -0.74 -6.71 -24.45
N TYR A 451 -1.35 -7.04 -23.31
CA TYR A 451 -1.43 -6.16 -22.15
C TYR A 451 -0.78 -6.81 -20.94
N ILE A 452 -0.03 -6.02 -20.22
CA ILE A 452 0.38 -6.30 -18.84
C ILE A 452 -0.53 -5.47 -17.94
N ASP A 453 -1.39 -6.12 -17.18
CA ASP A 453 -2.48 -5.49 -16.41
C ASP A 453 -3.44 -4.69 -17.32
N ASN A 454 -3.37 -3.38 -17.27
CA ASN A 454 -4.16 -2.49 -18.13
C ASN A 454 -3.30 -1.72 -19.15
N ASP A 455 -1.98 -1.96 -19.19
CA ASP A 455 -1.07 -1.23 -20.05
C ASP A 455 -0.82 -2.02 -21.35
N PRO A 456 -1.23 -1.49 -22.54
CA PRO A 456 -0.97 -2.12 -23.84
C PRO A 456 0.52 -2.07 -24.16
N GLN A 457 1.04 -3.13 -24.76
CA GLN A 457 2.43 -3.21 -25.21
C GLN A 457 2.62 -2.69 -26.64
N GLU A 458 1.55 -2.16 -27.24
CA GLU A 458 1.53 -1.50 -28.55
C GLU A 458 2.06 -2.40 -29.69
N LEU A 459 1.86 -3.71 -29.59
CA LEU A 459 2.30 -4.66 -30.61
C LEU A 459 1.47 -4.54 -31.89
N MET A 460 0.19 -4.20 -31.78
CA MET A 460 -0.76 -3.92 -32.87
C MET A 460 -0.65 -4.96 -34.02
N ILE A 461 -0.78 -6.24 -33.68
CA ILE A 461 -0.64 -7.36 -34.61
C ILE A 461 -1.90 -7.47 -35.46
N GLY A 462 -1.86 -7.02 -36.71
CA GLY A 462 -3.02 -7.00 -37.57
C GLY A 462 -2.65 -6.99 -39.06
N GLY A 463 -3.67 -6.94 -39.94
CA GLY A 463 -3.52 -7.19 -41.36
C GLY A 463 -3.42 -8.70 -41.64
N THR A 464 -2.81 -9.10 -42.77
CA THR A 464 -2.52 -10.52 -43.06
C THR A 464 -1.04 -10.77 -42.80
N THR A 465 -0.75 -11.50 -41.71
CA THR A 465 0.63 -11.83 -41.30
C THR A 465 0.85 -13.35 -41.32
N ASP A 466 2.10 -13.73 -41.46
CA ASP A 466 2.56 -15.06 -41.08
C ASP A 466 2.80 -15.09 -39.56
N TRP A 467 3.08 -16.28 -39.00
CA TRP A 467 3.49 -16.44 -37.63
C TRP A 467 4.78 -15.68 -37.34
N VAL A 468 4.75 -14.79 -36.35
CA VAL A 468 5.88 -13.96 -35.88
C VAL A 468 6.04 -14.15 -34.40
N GLU A 469 7.29 -14.23 -33.95
CA GLU A 469 7.65 -14.26 -32.55
C GLU A 469 7.63 -12.87 -31.95
N TYR A 470 7.02 -12.73 -30.78
CA TYR A 470 6.99 -11.52 -29.98
C TYR A 470 7.62 -11.79 -28.62
N THR A 471 8.45 -10.88 -28.18
CA THR A 471 9.11 -10.91 -26.86
C THR A 471 8.75 -9.65 -26.11
N VAL A 472 8.26 -9.78 -24.87
CA VAL A 472 7.87 -8.66 -24.02
C VAL A 472 8.47 -8.88 -22.63
N ASN A 473 9.09 -7.85 -22.08
CA ASN A 473 9.64 -7.90 -20.75
C ASN A 473 8.54 -7.77 -19.69
N LEU A 474 8.52 -8.68 -18.73
CA LEU A 474 7.61 -8.70 -17.59
C LEU A 474 8.36 -8.25 -16.32
N PRO A 475 7.92 -7.17 -15.67
CA PRO A 475 8.49 -6.80 -14.37
C PRO A 475 8.12 -7.80 -13.28
N ALA A 476 8.82 -7.77 -12.16
CA ALA A 476 8.46 -8.56 -11.00
C ALA A 476 7.13 -8.06 -10.38
N GLY A 477 6.30 -9.00 -9.91
CA GLY A 477 5.00 -8.73 -9.30
C GLY A 477 3.91 -9.66 -9.79
N GLU A 478 2.70 -9.53 -9.23
CA GLU A 478 1.51 -10.19 -9.76
C GLU A 478 0.96 -9.39 -10.93
N HIS A 479 0.81 -10.03 -12.08
CA HIS A 479 0.33 -9.42 -13.30
C HIS A 479 -0.79 -10.21 -13.95
N THR A 480 -1.75 -9.50 -14.54
CA THR A 480 -2.71 -10.04 -15.47
C THR A 480 -2.19 -9.87 -16.89
N LEU A 481 -1.84 -10.99 -17.52
CA LEU A 481 -1.38 -11.02 -18.91
C LEU A 481 -2.58 -11.23 -19.81
N ARG A 482 -2.79 -10.36 -20.81
CA ARG A 482 -3.98 -10.43 -21.67
C ARG A 482 -3.62 -10.28 -23.14
N TRP A 483 -4.17 -11.14 -23.97
CA TRP A 483 -4.19 -11.04 -25.42
C TRP A 483 -5.58 -10.56 -25.83
N VAL A 484 -5.66 -9.38 -26.41
CA VAL A 484 -6.92 -8.70 -26.75
C VAL A 484 -6.96 -8.47 -28.25
N TYR A 485 -7.87 -9.16 -28.96
CA TYR A 485 -8.19 -8.85 -30.32
C TYR A 485 -9.35 -7.85 -30.32
N GLU A 486 -9.16 -6.71 -30.99
CA GLU A 486 -10.17 -5.66 -31.07
C GLU A 486 -10.43 -5.23 -32.50
N LYS A 487 -11.66 -4.78 -32.76
CA LYS A 487 -12.13 -4.27 -34.03
C LYS A 487 -12.60 -2.84 -33.91
N ASP A 488 -12.31 -2.05 -34.95
CA ASP A 488 -12.85 -0.71 -35.08
C ASP A 488 -14.35 -0.69 -35.48
N ASP A 489 -14.87 0.49 -35.85
CA ASP A 489 -16.30 0.72 -36.13
C ASP A 489 -16.71 0.31 -37.54
N ALA A 490 -15.80 -0.15 -38.41
CA ALA A 490 -16.10 -0.40 -39.81
C ALA A 490 -15.26 -1.53 -40.42
N GLN A 491 -15.80 -2.11 -41.47
CA GLN A 491 -15.18 -3.13 -42.32
C GLN A 491 -14.70 -4.40 -41.59
N SER A 492 -14.62 -5.47 -42.32
CA SER A 492 -14.03 -6.75 -41.93
C SER A 492 -13.24 -7.28 -43.09
N SER A 493 -12.06 -7.81 -42.86
CA SER A 493 -11.15 -8.29 -43.87
C SER A 493 -10.41 -9.54 -43.42
N GLY A 494 -10.10 -10.41 -44.37
CA GLY A 494 -9.42 -11.67 -44.09
C GLY A 494 -10.34 -12.65 -43.37
N GLU A 495 -9.79 -13.40 -42.40
CA GLU A 495 -10.55 -14.30 -41.51
C GLU A 495 -11.10 -13.55 -40.29
N ASP A 496 -10.72 -12.28 -40.14
CA ASP A 496 -11.22 -11.37 -39.13
C ASP A 496 -10.95 -11.83 -37.68
N CYS A 497 -9.70 -12.26 -37.44
CA CYS A 497 -9.26 -12.84 -36.20
C CYS A 497 -7.73 -12.80 -36.04
N ALA A 498 -7.27 -13.17 -34.86
CA ALA A 498 -5.85 -13.39 -34.56
C ALA A 498 -5.65 -14.72 -33.85
N TRP A 499 -4.43 -15.25 -33.91
CA TRP A 499 -4.02 -16.49 -33.26
C TRP A 499 -2.81 -16.24 -32.38
N VAL A 500 -2.71 -17.03 -31.32
CA VAL A 500 -1.56 -17.11 -30.42
C VAL A 500 -1.18 -18.56 -30.21
N ASP A 501 0.12 -18.83 -30.20
CA ASP A 501 0.66 -20.18 -30.01
C ASP A 501 2.00 -20.11 -29.29
N ARG A 502 2.41 -21.19 -28.63
CA ARG A 502 3.70 -21.37 -27.94
C ARG A 502 4.11 -20.21 -27.07
N ILE A 503 3.33 -20.00 -26.02
CA ILE A 503 3.64 -18.99 -25.00
C ILE A 503 4.69 -19.58 -24.06
N TYR A 504 5.89 -19.00 -24.04
CA TYR A 504 6.94 -19.28 -23.07
C TYR A 504 6.89 -18.26 -21.95
N PHE A 505 6.53 -18.71 -20.78
CA PHE A 505 6.58 -17.85 -19.60
C PHE A 505 8.03 -17.72 -19.10
N PRO A 506 8.43 -16.57 -18.50
CA PRO A 506 9.75 -16.43 -17.94
C PRO A 506 10.00 -17.45 -16.82
N PRO A 507 11.26 -17.83 -16.56
CA PRO A 507 11.60 -18.84 -15.53
C PRO A 507 11.10 -18.50 -14.12
N GLY A 508 10.87 -17.22 -13.83
CA GLY A 508 10.32 -16.73 -12.56
C GLY A 508 8.79 -16.64 -12.49
N ALA A 509 8.07 -17.10 -13.52
CA ALA A 509 6.62 -17.05 -13.53
C ALA A 509 6.01 -18.21 -12.72
N ILE A 510 5.00 -17.91 -11.89
CA ILE A 510 4.24 -18.90 -11.13
C ILE A 510 2.75 -18.63 -11.34
N PRO A 511 1.93 -19.64 -11.65
CA PRO A 511 0.48 -19.51 -11.56
C PRO A 511 0.09 -19.18 -10.11
N PRO A 512 -0.98 -18.41 -9.89
CA PRO A 512 -1.44 -18.15 -8.53
C PRO A 512 -1.76 -19.46 -7.81
N LEU A 513 -1.29 -19.59 -6.58
CA LEU A 513 -1.60 -20.74 -5.74
C LEU A 513 -3.10 -20.67 -5.37
N ASN A 514 -3.89 -21.64 -5.84
CA ASN A 514 -5.29 -21.82 -5.46
C ASN A 514 -5.45 -22.36 -4.03
#